data_05f66ab287dd21e7b1d159af245e2de7
#
_entry.id   05f66ab287dd21e7b1d159af245e2de7
#
_cell.length_a   1.000
_cell.length_b   1.000
_cell.length_c   1.000
_cell.angle_alpha   90.00
_cell.angle_beta   90.00
_cell.angle_gamma   90.00
#
_symmetry.space_group_name_H-M   'P 1'
#
loop_
_entity.id
_entity.type
_entity.pdbx_description
1 polymer ?
#
loop_
_entity_poly.entity_id
_entity_poly.type
_entity_poly.pdbx_seq_one_letter_code
_entity_poly.pdbx_strand_id
1 'polypeptide(L)'
;ALSDFKPNYFLDRGTLGRTGNHAMVIARLIDGQGVDRGVHNFLVQTRSYKDHTLMKGVTCGDIGPKIGYNVMDNGFAKFDQVKIPRRNMAMRFAVVDEQGNYSKNTVSEATSKISYITMMQVRAMIVRNSSKVLRMGSTMAIRYSAVRRQGFKDTHMKEENQILDYKQQQ
;
A
#
# COMPACT_ATOMS: atom_id res chain seq x y z
N ALA A 1 -14.27 17.15 16.30
CA ALA A 1 -13.32 16.25 16.95
C ALA A 1 -13.57 14.85 16.43
N LEU A 2 -12.58 14.25 15.80
CA LEU A 2 -12.60 12.83 15.42
C LEU A 2 -12.36 12.02 16.70
N SER A 3 -13.40 11.79 17.49
CA SER A 3 -13.28 11.27 18.85
C SER A 3 -13.13 9.75 18.96
N ASP A 4 -13.35 8.99 17.88
CA ASP A 4 -13.34 7.52 17.96
C ASP A 4 -12.50 6.83 16.87
N PHE A 5 -11.28 7.30 16.71
CA PHE A 5 -10.29 6.57 15.95
C PHE A 5 -9.84 5.35 16.78
N LYS A 6 -10.46 4.18 16.57
CA LYS A 6 -9.90 2.94 17.08
C LYS A 6 -8.49 2.79 16.53
N PRO A 7 -7.49 2.44 17.36
CA PRO A 7 -6.10 2.36 16.93
C PRO A 7 -5.94 1.23 15.91
N ASN A 8 -6.00 1.58 14.64
CA ASN A 8 -5.68 0.68 13.55
C ASN A 8 -4.28 1.02 13.06
N TYR A 9 -3.44 0.01 12.93
CA TYR A 9 -2.14 0.15 12.31
C TYR A 9 -2.32 0.21 10.80
N PHE A 10 -1.82 1.27 10.18
CA PHE A 10 -1.77 1.39 8.73
C PHE A 10 -0.38 1.05 8.23
N LEU A 11 -0.32 0.16 7.24
CA LEU A 11 0.89 -0.10 6.48
C LEU A 11 0.85 0.80 5.25
N ASP A 12 1.81 1.70 5.12
CA ASP A 12 1.90 2.60 3.98
C ASP A 12 3.12 2.30 3.11
N ARG A 13 3.00 2.70 1.85
CA ARG A 13 4.09 2.68 0.88
C ARG A 13 4.87 3.97 0.99
N GLY A 14 6.03 3.90 1.59
CA GLY A 14 7.03 4.94 1.53
C GLY A 14 7.08 5.86 2.75
N THR A 15 8.24 6.12 3.20
CA THR A 15 8.79 7.11 4.14
C THR A 15 8.02 7.39 5.45
N LEU A 16 6.88 6.75 5.69
CA LEU A 16 6.05 7.01 6.88
C LEU A 16 6.80 6.72 8.19
N GLY A 17 7.59 5.65 8.21
CA GLY A 17 8.39 5.26 9.37
C GLY A 17 9.56 6.18 9.67
N ARG A 18 10.12 6.85 8.67
CA ARG A 18 11.37 7.61 8.77
C ARG A 18 11.21 9.10 8.49
N THR A 19 10.77 9.47 7.30
CA THR A 19 10.84 10.86 6.80
C THR A 19 9.49 11.47 6.45
N GLY A 20 8.42 10.69 6.30
CA GLY A 20 7.10 11.21 5.96
C GLY A 20 6.56 12.12 7.04
N ASN A 21 6.22 13.36 6.67
CA ASN A 21 5.67 14.35 7.60
C ASN A 21 4.16 14.58 7.44
N HIS A 22 3.55 14.01 6.40
CA HIS A 22 2.10 13.97 6.21
C HIS A 22 1.65 12.60 5.72
N ALA A 23 0.44 12.21 6.09
CA ALA A 23 -0.22 11.03 5.60
C ALA A 23 -1.64 11.36 5.12
N MET A 24 -2.05 10.77 3.99
CA MET A 24 -3.46 10.76 3.58
C MET A 24 -4.12 9.56 4.25
N VAL A 25 -4.90 9.82 5.29
CA VAL A 25 -5.59 8.80 6.08
C VAL A 25 -6.99 8.57 5.54
N ILE A 26 -7.30 7.33 5.21
CA ILE A 26 -8.64 6.90 4.79
C ILE A 26 -9.36 6.37 6.03
N ALA A 27 -10.41 7.07 6.46
CA ALA A 27 -11.11 6.75 7.69
C ALA A 27 -12.61 7.01 7.59
N ARG A 28 -13.38 6.36 8.46
CA ARG A 28 -14.82 6.65 8.59
C ARG A 28 -15.04 7.99 9.26
N LEU A 29 -15.94 8.77 8.67
CA LEU A 29 -16.41 10.02 9.25
C LEU A 29 -17.66 9.76 10.08
N ILE A 30 -17.56 9.99 11.38
CA ILE A 30 -18.70 10.06 12.29
C ILE A 30 -18.97 11.53 12.55
N ASP A 31 -20.17 12.01 12.24
CA ASP A 31 -20.53 13.41 12.45
C ASP A 31 -20.82 13.73 13.92
N GLY A 32 -21.07 15.01 14.22
CA GLY A 32 -21.37 15.48 15.58
C GLY A 32 -22.65 14.89 16.18
N GLN A 33 -23.49 14.26 15.37
CA GLN A 33 -24.73 13.59 15.78
C GLN A 33 -24.54 12.08 15.96
N GLY A 34 -23.31 11.57 15.80
CA GLY A 34 -22.98 10.14 15.89
C GLY A 34 -23.33 9.32 14.66
N VAL A 35 -23.70 9.96 13.54
CA VAL A 35 -24.07 9.27 12.29
C VAL A 35 -22.82 8.94 11.48
N ASP A 36 -22.68 7.69 11.08
CA ASP A 36 -21.61 7.23 10.18
C ASP A 36 -21.88 7.71 8.74
N ARG A 37 -21.05 8.60 8.25
CA ARG A 37 -21.09 9.17 6.89
C ARG A 37 -20.25 8.40 5.89
N GLY A 38 -19.65 7.28 6.30
CA GLY A 38 -18.82 6.43 5.46
C GLY A 38 -17.37 6.89 5.39
N VAL A 39 -16.63 6.37 4.41
CA VAL A 39 -15.18 6.54 4.28
C VAL A 39 -14.84 7.86 3.60
N HIS A 40 -13.95 8.61 4.22
CA HIS A 40 -13.43 9.90 3.71
C HIS A 40 -11.90 9.96 3.84
N ASN A 41 -11.29 10.87 3.10
CA ASN A 41 -9.85 11.09 3.09
C ASN A 41 -9.49 12.30 3.96
N PHE A 42 -8.47 12.14 4.80
CA PHE A 42 -8.00 13.17 5.72
C PHE A 42 -6.49 13.36 5.59
N LEU A 43 -6.04 14.59 5.43
CA LEU A 43 -4.63 14.94 5.47
C LEU A 43 -4.20 15.12 6.92
N VAL A 44 -3.34 14.24 7.40
CA VAL A 44 -2.86 14.25 8.77
C VAL A 44 -1.36 14.54 8.79
N GLN A 45 -0.97 15.57 9.53
CA GLN A 45 0.43 15.84 9.79
C GLN A 45 0.95 14.83 10.82
N THR A 46 2.02 14.12 10.46
CA THR A 46 2.63 13.08 11.28
C THR A 46 3.85 13.57 12.03
N ARG A 47 4.60 14.51 11.43
CA ARG A 47 5.82 15.09 12.03
C ARG A 47 5.84 16.61 11.94
N SER A 48 6.53 17.20 12.90
CA SER A 48 6.81 18.65 12.93
C SER A 48 7.74 19.05 11.79
N TYR A 49 7.49 20.22 11.20
CA TYR A 49 8.40 20.80 10.18
C TYR A 49 9.70 21.36 10.78
N LYS A 50 9.72 21.67 12.08
CA LYS A 50 10.88 22.33 12.70
C LYS A 50 11.96 21.34 13.08
N ASP A 51 11.58 20.28 13.75
CA ASP A 51 12.49 19.33 14.42
C ASP A 51 12.24 17.88 14.00
N HIS A 52 11.31 17.66 13.11
CA HIS A 52 10.94 16.35 12.57
C HIS A 52 10.43 15.33 13.61
N THR A 53 10.13 15.80 14.82
CA THR A 53 9.55 14.96 15.87
C THR A 53 8.11 14.57 15.53
N LEU A 54 7.65 13.42 16.04
CA LEU A 54 6.27 12.98 15.86
C LEU A 54 5.29 13.93 16.54
N MET A 55 4.18 14.20 15.87
CA MET A 55 3.09 14.98 16.44
C MET A 55 2.42 14.21 17.58
N LYS A 56 1.85 14.96 18.53
CA LYS A 56 1.15 14.38 19.71
C LYS A 56 0.03 13.43 19.23
N GLY A 57 0.02 12.23 19.78
CA GLY A 57 -0.97 11.20 19.44
C GLY A 57 -0.65 10.41 18.16
N VAL A 58 0.47 10.69 17.49
CA VAL A 58 0.94 9.95 16.33
C VAL A 58 2.10 9.06 16.74
N THR A 59 2.01 7.77 16.41
CA THR A 59 3.10 6.82 16.54
C THR A 59 3.38 6.24 15.16
N CYS A 60 4.61 6.41 14.66
CA CYS A 60 5.06 5.84 13.39
C CYS A 60 6.35 5.08 13.59
N GLY A 61 6.57 4.06 12.79
CA GLY A 61 7.82 3.30 12.78
C GLY A 61 8.03 2.58 11.46
N ASP A 62 9.25 2.09 11.28
CA ASP A 62 9.65 1.24 10.16
C ASP A 62 9.27 -0.21 10.47
N ILE A 63 8.81 -0.96 9.48
CA ILE A 63 8.48 -2.40 9.67
C ILE A 63 9.71 -3.31 9.62
N GLY A 64 10.88 -2.77 9.28
CA GLY A 64 12.13 -3.53 9.20
C GLY A 64 12.26 -4.41 7.96
N PRO A 65 13.14 -5.44 7.99
CA PRO A 65 13.42 -6.30 6.85
C PRO A 65 12.18 -7.05 6.36
N LYS A 66 12.08 -7.21 5.04
CA LYS A 66 10.98 -7.89 4.34
C LYS A 66 11.52 -8.98 3.43
N ILE A 67 10.69 -9.92 3.03
CA ILE A 67 11.04 -10.97 2.04
C ILE A 67 11.41 -10.33 0.68
N GLY A 68 10.81 -9.18 0.36
CA GLY A 68 11.09 -8.42 -0.85
C GLY A 68 10.83 -6.93 -0.62
N TYR A 69 11.14 -6.10 -1.62
CA TYR A 69 10.96 -4.65 -1.54
C TYR A 69 11.71 -3.98 -0.39
N ASN A 70 12.91 -4.47 -0.03
CA ASN A 70 13.70 -3.91 1.07
C ASN A 70 14.16 -2.47 0.82
N VAL A 71 14.27 -2.07 -0.45
CA VAL A 71 14.58 -0.68 -0.85
C VAL A 71 13.40 0.26 -0.57
N MET A 72 12.17 -0.27 -0.50
CA MET A 72 10.99 0.52 -0.18
C MET A 72 10.88 0.72 1.33
N ASP A 73 10.83 1.96 1.75
CA ASP A 73 10.64 2.35 3.17
C ASP A 73 9.15 2.21 3.53
N ASN A 74 8.75 1.00 3.91
CA ASN A 74 7.41 0.75 4.42
C ASN A 74 7.38 0.98 5.92
N GLY A 75 6.40 1.73 6.39
CA GLY A 75 6.19 2.03 7.80
C GLY A 75 4.82 1.62 8.29
N PHE A 76 4.65 1.70 9.59
CA PHE A 76 3.35 1.63 10.25
C PHE A 76 3.04 2.97 10.92
N ALA A 77 1.75 3.29 11.06
CA ALA A 77 1.28 4.42 11.83
C ALA A 77 0.10 4.02 12.72
N LYS A 78 0.05 4.65 13.89
CA LYS A 78 -1.07 4.62 14.82
C LYS A 78 -1.44 6.05 15.19
N PHE A 79 -2.73 6.34 15.17
CA PHE A 79 -3.28 7.64 15.56
C PHE A 79 -4.12 7.47 16.82
N ASP A 80 -3.84 8.27 17.84
CA ASP A 80 -4.56 8.27 19.10
C ASP A 80 -5.02 9.68 19.41
N GLN A 81 -6.31 9.93 19.32
CA GLN A 81 -6.96 11.23 19.55
C GLN A 81 -6.28 12.43 18.86
N VAL A 82 -5.78 12.23 17.65
CA VAL A 82 -5.14 13.28 16.86
C VAL A 82 -6.20 14.28 16.39
N LYS A 83 -6.01 15.55 16.71
CA LYS A 83 -6.87 16.64 16.27
C LYS A 83 -6.30 17.27 15.01
N ILE A 84 -7.11 17.34 13.97
CA ILE A 84 -6.77 17.99 12.70
C ILE A 84 -7.73 19.13 12.38
N PRO A 85 -7.29 20.17 11.67
CA PRO A 85 -8.20 21.18 11.16
C PRO A 85 -9.27 20.58 10.24
N ARG A 86 -10.50 21.09 10.31
CA ARG A 86 -11.62 20.65 9.47
C ARG A 86 -11.26 20.65 7.97
N ARG A 87 -10.55 21.69 7.52
CA ARG A 87 -10.09 21.85 6.12
C ARG A 87 -9.15 20.76 5.61
N ASN A 88 -8.60 19.95 6.52
CA ASN A 88 -7.76 18.80 6.16
C ASN A 88 -8.57 17.56 5.72
N MET A 89 -9.90 17.60 5.82
CA MET A 89 -10.75 16.66 5.12
C MET A 89 -10.78 17.00 3.63
N ALA A 90 -10.71 15.99 2.75
CA ALA A 90 -10.87 16.16 1.32
C ALA A 90 -12.36 16.44 0.99
N MET A 91 -12.72 17.72 0.87
CA MET A 91 -14.10 18.18 0.77
C MET A 91 -14.63 18.40 -0.67
N ARG A 92 -14.00 17.80 -1.67
CA ARG A 92 -14.47 17.96 -3.06
C ARG A 92 -15.88 17.40 -3.29
N PHE A 93 -16.22 16.30 -2.62
CA PHE A 93 -17.46 15.54 -2.88
C PHE A 93 -18.41 15.53 -1.69
N ALA A 94 -17.94 15.84 -0.52
CA ALA A 94 -18.72 15.97 0.69
C ALA A 94 -18.09 17.05 1.56
N VAL A 95 -18.90 17.87 2.16
CA VAL A 95 -18.47 19.03 2.95
C VAL A 95 -19.01 18.87 4.38
N VAL A 96 -18.16 19.20 5.35
CA VAL A 96 -18.56 19.44 6.73
C VAL A 96 -18.45 20.93 6.99
N ASP A 97 -19.53 21.59 7.37
CA ASP A 97 -19.53 23.02 7.66
C ASP A 97 -18.89 23.35 9.03
N GLU A 98 -18.86 24.63 9.40
CA GLU A 98 -18.29 25.08 10.69
C GLU A 98 -19.12 24.64 11.89
N GLN A 99 -20.40 24.36 11.68
CA GLN A 99 -21.35 23.88 12.67
C GLN A 99 -21.30 22.35 12.82
N GLY A 100 -20.53 21.65 11.96
CA GLY A 100 -20.39 20.19 11.97
C GLY A 100 -21.46 19.47 11.15
N ASN A 101 -22.29 20.19 10.38
CA ASN A 101 -23.30 19.57 9.51
C ASN A 101 -22.63 18.98 8.27
N TYR A 102 -23.02 17.77 7.94
CA TYR A 102 -22.53 17.07 6.76
C TYR A 102 -23.45 17.27 5.56
N SER A 103 -22.92 17.68 4.45
CA SER A 103 -23.63 17.76 3.17
C SER A 103 -22.88 17.02 2.06
N LYS A 104 -23.62 16.30 1.24
CA LYS A 104 -23.09 15.60 0.08
C LYS A 104 -23.33 16.41 -1.19
N ASN A 105 -22.29 16.61 -2.01
CA ASN A 105 -22.47 17.29 -3.29
C ASN A 105 -23.18 16.33 -4.27
N THR A 106 -24.16 16.82 -5.03
CA THR A 106 -25.02 16.01 -5.92
C THR A 106 -24.25 15.27 -7.03
N VAL A 107 -23.04 15.71 -7.34
CA VAL A 107 -22.11 15.04 -8.28
C VAL A 107 -21.56 13.72 -7.68
N SER A 108 -21.88 13.40 -6.44
CA SER A 108 -21.11 12.44 -5.64
C SER A 108 -21.49 10.97 -5.79
N GLU A 109 -22.62 10.60 -6.39
CA GLU A 109 -22.94 9.17 -6.56
C GLU A 109 -22.04 8.48 -7.58
N ALA A 110 -21.79 9.12 -8.70
CA ALA A 110 -20.82 8.61 -9.69
C ALA A 110 -19.39 8.65 -9.11
N THR A 111 -19.09 9.61 -8.25
CA THR A 111 -17.74 9.88 -7.73
C THR A 111 -17.37 9.01 -6.54
N SER A 112 -18.33 8.53 -5.74
CA SER A 112 -18.06 7.53 -4.70
C SER A 112 -17.51 6.23 -5.31
N LYS A 113 -17.86 5.96 -6.57
CA LYS A 113 -17.35 4.81 -7.33
C LYS A 113 -15.95 5.03 -7.91
N ILE A 114 -15.47 6.29 -8.02
CA ILE A 114 -14.13 6.58 -8.58
C ILE A 114 -13.01 6.00 -7.73
N SER A 115 -13.09 6.10 -6.42
CA SER A 115 -12.10 5.49 -5.53
C SER A 115 -12.05 3.97 -5.70
N TYR A 116 -13.21 3.34 -5.88
CA TYR A 116 -13.30 1.92 -6.15
C TYR A 116 -12.70 1.56 -7.53
N ILE A 117 -13.02 2.33 -8.57
CA ILE A 117 -12.46 2.15 -9.93
C ILE A 117 -10.93 2.28 -9.89
N THR A 118 -10.39 3.27 -9.17
CA THR A 118 -8.94 3.44 -9.01
C THR A 118 -8.30 2.22 -8.34
N MET A 119 -8.92 1.68 -7.29
CA MET A 119 -8.46 0.43 -6.67
C MET A 119 -8.49 -0.77 -7.65
N MET A 120 -9.53 -0.88 -8.47
CA MET A 120 -9.63 -1.94 -9.48
C MET A 120 -8.53 -1.79 -10.54
N GLN A 121 -8.21 -0.57 -10.96
CA GLN A 121 -7.11 -0.30 -11.88
C GLN A 121 -5.76 -0.72 -11.29
N VAL A 122 -5.50 -0.42 -10.02
CA VAL A 122 -4.27 -0.86 -9.33
C VAL A 122 -4.19 -2.39 -9.27
N ARG A 123 -5.30 -3.08 -8.99
CA ARG A 123 -5.35 -4.56 -9.02
C ARG A 123 -5.04 -5.12 -10.39
N ALA A 124 -5.60 -4.54 -11.45
CA ALA A 124 -5.29 -4.94 -12.83
C ALA A 124 -3.80 -4.73 -13.18
N MET A 125 -3.18 -3.64 -12.68
CA MET A 125 -1.74 -3.41 -12.82
C MET A 125 -0.90 -4.47 -12.11
N ILE A 126 -1.32 -4.95 -10.94
CA ILE A 126 -0.63 -6.03 -10.21
C ILE A 126 -0.61 -7.31 -11.05
N VAL A 127 -1.76 -7.71 -11.61
CA VAL A 127 -1.85 -8.89 -12.50
C VAL A 127 -0.92 -8.75 -13.71
N ARG A 128 -0.94 -7.58 -14.36
CA ARG A 128 -0.05 -7.29 -15.49
C ARG A 128 1.43 -7.37 -15.12
N ASN A 129 1.81 -6.86 -13.95
CA ASN A 129 3.19 -6.92 -13.48
C ASN A 129 3.61 -8.36 -13.13
N SER A 130 2.74 -9.13 -12.51
CA SER A 130 2.98 -10.56 -12.22
C SER A 130 3.22 -11.35 -13.51
N SER A 131 2.44 -11.09 -14.55
CA SER A 131 2.64 -11.70 -15.87
C SER A 131 4.02 -11.38 -16.49
N LYS A 132 4.49 -10.11 -16.33
CA LYS A 132 5.83 -9.73 -16.80
C LYS A 132 6.94 -10.47 -16.05
N VAL A 133 6.84 -10.55 -14.73
CA VAL A 133 7.83 -11.23 -13.88
C VAL A 133 7.87 -12.72 -14.21
N LEU A 134 6.70 -13.36 -14.36
CA LEU A 134 6.60 -14.76 -14.73
C LEU A 134 7.25 -15.04 -16.10
N ARG A 135 6.97 -14.20 -17.10
CA ARG A 135 7.57 -14.31 -18.43
C ARG A 135 9.10 -14.19 -18.37
N MET A 136 9.63 -13.24 -17.59
CA MET A 136 11.07 -13.09 -17.42
C MET A 136 11.68 -14.31 -16.73
N GLY A 137 11.05 -14.78 -15.65
CA GLY A 137 11.49 -15.96 -14.91
C GLY A 137 11.52 -17.23 -15.78
N SER A 138 10.43 -17.49 -16.53
CA SER A 138 10.34 -18.64 -17.45
C SER A 138 11.40 -18.55 -18.55
N THR A 139 11.61 -17.37 -19.14
CA THR A 139 12.61 -17.19 -20.17
C THR A 139 14.03 -17.46 -19.65
N MET A 140 14.35 -16.96 -18.46
CA MET A 140 15.67 -17.22 -17.84
C MET A 140 15.84 -18.69 -17.48
N ALA A 141 14.83 -19.31 -16.90
CA ALA A 141 14.87 -20.73 -16.51
C ALA A 141 15.09 -21.65 -17.73
N ILE A 142 14.32 -21.45 -18.80
CA ILE A 142 14.43 -22.26 -20.02
C ILE A 142 15.81 -22.08 -20.67
N ARG A 143 16.25 -20.83 -20.85
CA ARG A 143 17.56 -20.55 -21.47
C ARG A 143 18.72 -21.09 -20.66
N TYR A 144 18.66 -20.96 -19.32
CA TYR A 144 19.70 -21.50 -18.45
C TYR A 144 19.68 -23.03 -18.47
N SER A 145 18.54 -23.67 -18.41
CA SER A 145 18.39 -25.14 -18.47
C SER A 145 18.87 -25.73 -19.78
N ALA A 146 18.79 -24.98 -20.90
CA ALA A 146 19.29 -25.40 -22.20
C ALA A 146 20.82 -25.35 -22.30
N VAL A 147 21.48 -24.51 -21.48
CA VAL A 147 22.94 -24.36 -21.52
C VAL A 147 23.62 -25.13 -20.39
N ARG A 148 23.06 -25.09 -19.20
CA ARG A 148 23.62 -25.73 -18.02
C ARG A 148 23.55 -27.24 -18.13
N ARG A 149 24.70 -27.89 -17.88
CA ARG A 149 24.84 -29.34 -17.77
C ARG A 149 25.08 -29.71 -16.33
N GLN A 150 24.49 -30.81 -15.88
CA GLN A 150 24.68 -31.35 -14.54
C GLN A 150 24.21 -32.81 -14.47
N GLY A 151 24.99 -33.64 -13.86
CA GLY A 151 24.77 -35.08 -13.80
C GLY A 151 25.15 -35.79 -15.12
N PHE A 152 25.53 -37.07 -15.01
CA PHE A 152 26.06 -37.82 -16.13
C PHE A 152 24.93 -38.64 -16.80
N LYS A 153 25.03 -38.76 -18.13
CA LYS A 153 24.13 -39.58 -18.96
C LYS A 153 24.32 -41.06 -18.74
N ASP A 154 25.53 -41.47 -18.45
CA ASP A 154 25.92 -42.86 -18.35
C ASP A 154 26.81 -43.15 -17.14
N THR A 155 27.01 -44.43 -16.88
CA THR A 155 27.89 -44.93 -15.80
C THR A 155 29.38 -44.63 -16.06
N HIS A 156 29.77 -44.29 -17.28
CA HIS A 156 31.15 -44.00 -17.66
C HIS A 156 31.53 -42.52 -17.46
N MET A 157 30.61 -41.70 -16.98
CA MET A 157 30.84 -40.27 -16.61
C MET A 157 31.49 -39.40 -17.71
N LYS A 158 31.20 -39.72 -18.98
CA LYS A 158 31.83 -38.98 -20.11
C LYS A 158 31.09 -37.74 -20.53
N GLU A 159 29.74 -37.78 -20.45
CA GLU A 159 28.90 -36.65 -20.85
C GLU A 159 27.90 -36.29 -19.78
N GLU A 160 27.80 -35.01 -19.51
CA GLU A 160 26.77 -34.46 -18.61
C GLU A 160 25.46 -34.19 -19.35
N ASN A 161 24.34 -34.44 -18.67
CA ASN A 161 23.01 -34.08 -19.15
C ASN A 161 22.79 -32.57 -19.15
N GLN A 162 22.09 -32.07 -20.15
CA GLN A 162 21.47 -30.74 -20.03
C GLN A 162 20.35 -30.78 -18.98
N ILE A 163 20.19 -29.72 -18.20
CA ILE A 163 19.11 -29.66 -17.20
C ILE A 163 17.74 -29.77 -17.85
N LEU A 164 17.58 -29.24 -19.06
CA LEU A 164 16.33 -29.31 -19.83
C LEU A 164 15.90 -30.75 -20.19
N ASP A 165 16.85 -31.70 -20.25
CA ASP A 165 16.55 -33.10 -20.59
C ASP A 165 15.94 -33.91 -19.43
N TYR A 166 15.95 -33.35 -18.22
CA TYR A 166 15.30 -33.99 -17.06
C TYR A 166 13.77 -33.85 -17.14
N LYS A 167 13.05 -34.97 -16.96
CA LYS A 167 11.57 -34.98 -16.99
C LYS A 167 10.90 -34.02 -16.02
N GLN A 168 11.56 -33.69 -14.89
CA GLN A 168 11.03 -32.74 -13.92
C GLN A 168 11.18 -31.28 -14.39
N GLN A 169 11.93 -31.02 -15.44
CA GLN A 169 12.15 -29.67 -16.00
C GLN A 169 11.31 -29.40 -17.26
N GLN A 170 10.71 -30.43 -17.82
CA GLN A 170 9.79 -30.36 -18.95
C GLN A 170 8.35 -30.16 -18.48
#